data_bd4c0e1e13dd34b3f45733e296146405
#
_entry.id   bd4c0e1e13dd34b3f45733e296146405
#
_cell.length_a   1.000
_cell.length_b   1.000
_cell.length_c   1.000
_cell.angle_alpha   90.00
_cell.angle_beta   90.00
_cell.angle_gamma   90.00
#
_symmetry.space_group_name_H-M   'P 1'
#
loop_
_entity.id
_entity.type
_entity.pdbx_description
1 polymer ?
#
loop_
_entity_poly.entity_id
_entity_poly.type
_entity_poly.pdbx_seq_one_letter_code
_entity_poly.pdbx_strand_id
1 'polypeptide(L)'
;VKRSAEPNGIRSLAVLPIVIDSKVVGALMLGSNSAERYHPSKDSFFLKQLSVKVSFSLAGVWARERISFLATRDPLTLLRNRRELEETLDSELSRHARQREDLAVMFIDCDDFKIVNDTYGHDCGDSYLKHVAYHLNELTRKSDLAFRFAGDEFVVLLPHQRQEGADIIAGRI
;
A
#
# COMPACT_ATOMS: atom_id res chain seq x y z
N VAL A 1 -17.57 5.15 -22.51
CA VAL A 1 -17.84 6.57 -22.21
C VAL A 1 -17.12 7.40 -23.27
N LYS A 2 -17.89 7.91 -24.27
CA LYS A 2 -17.39 8.89 -25.25
C LYS A 2 -17.16 10.21 -24.51
N ARG A 3 -15.91 10.55 -24.22
CA ARG A 3 -15.51 11.94 -24.00
C ARG A 3 -15.15 12.52 -25.37
N SER A 4 -16.04 13.32 -25.92
CA SER A 4 -15.74 14.27 -26.97
C SER A 4 -14.80 15.34 -26.39
N ALA A 5 -13.51 15.05 -26.41
CA ALA A 5 -12.50 16.10 -26.38
C ALA A 5 -12.31 16.54 -27.82
N GLU A 6 -12.70 17.77 -28.15
CA GLU A 6 -12.23 18.42 -29.37
C GLU A 6 -10.71 18.28 -29.40
N PRO A 7 -10.11 17.78 -30.47
CA PRO A 7 -8.67 17.60 -30.52
C PRO A 7 -8.02 18.99 -30.59
N ASN A 8 -7.43 19.46 -29.48
CA ASN A 8 -6.64 20.69 -29.41
C ASN A 8 -5.50 20.65 -30.45
N GLY A 9 -5.82 20.82 -31.73
CA GLY A 9 -4.84 20.91 -32.82
C GLY A 9 -3.98 19.66 -33.04
N ILE A 10 -4.29 18.50 -32.41
CA ILE A 10 -3.52 17.25 -32.62
C ILE A 10 -3.88 16.66 -33.98
N ARG A 11 -2.89 16.53 -34.86
CA ARG A 11 -3.03 16.01 -36.24
C ARG A 11 -2.37 14.64 -36.43
N SER A 12 -1.49 14.23 -35.53
CA SER A 12 -0.94 12.88 -35.47
C SER A 12 -0.73 12.42 -34.03
N LEU A 13 -0.87 11.11 -33.79
CA LEU A 13 -0.78 10.49 -32.47
C LEU A 13 0.08 9.22 -32.54
N ALA A 14 1.03 9.07 -31.62
CA ALA A 14 1.69 7.80 -31.36
C ALA A 14 1.23 7.27 -29.99
N VAL A 15 0.89 6.00 -29.93
CA VAL A 15 0.53 5.26 -28.72
C VAL A 15 1.60 4.22 -28.47
N LEU A 16 2.30 4.35 -27.35
CA LEU A 16 3.41 3.49 -26.96
C LEU A 16 2.98 2.63 -25.77
N PRO A 17 2.97 1.30 -25.89
CA PRO A 17 2.59 0.44 -24.77
C PRO A 17 3.65 0.52 -23.67
N ILE A 18 3.21 0.53 -22.43
CA ILE A 18 4.03 0.34 -21.23
C ILE A 18 3.88 -1.12 -20.83
N VAL A 19 4.97 -1.88 -20.89
CA VAL A 19 4.97 -3.32 -20.65
C VAL A 19 5.79 -3.65 -19.42
N ILE A 20 5.20 -4.35 -18.46
CA ILE A 20 5.87 -4.88 -17.26
C ILE A 20 5.51 -6.36 -17.14
N ASP A 21 6.50 -7.22 -16.89
CA ASP A 21 6.33 -8.68 -16.80
C ASP A 21 5.52 -9.28 -17.99
N SER A 22 5.84 -8.82 -19.19
CA SER A 22 5.18 -9.23 -20.45
C SER A 22 3.69 -8.86 -20.54
N LYS A 23 3.18 -8.00 -19.66
CA LYS A 23 1.79 -7.50 -19.67
C LYS A 23 1.77 -6.01 -19.99
N VAL A 24 0.83 -5.59 -20.84
CA VAL A 24 0.58 -4.17 -21.07
C VAL A 24 -0.17 -3.61 -19.86
N VAL A 25 0.50 -2.74 -19.11
CA VAL A 25 -0.04 -2.10 -17.90
C VAL A 25 -0.56 -0.69 -18.14
N GLY A 26 -0.23 -0.10 -19.29
CA GLY A 26 -0.63 1.25 -19.66
C GLY A 26 -0.13 1.64 -21.03
N ALA A 27 -0.30 2.91 -21.39
CA ALA A 27 0.22 3.44 -22.63
C ALA A 27 0.65 4.90 -22.47
N LEU A 28 1.75 5.26 -23.12
CA LEU A 28 2.18 6.65 -23.29
C LEU A 28 1.65 7.16 -24.63
N MET A 29 0.91 8.27 -24.61
CA MET A 29 0.36 8.90 -25.81
C MET A 29 1.14 10.17 -26.12
N LEU A 30 1.65 10.28 -27.34
CA LEU A 30 2.38 11.43 -27.85
C LEU A 30 1.60 12.07 -29.00
N GLY A 31 1.08 13.27 -28.78
CA GLY A 31 0.36 14.05 -29.78
C GLY A 31 1.24 15.07 -30.50
N SER A 32 0.94 15.38 -31.76
CA SER A 32 1.57 16.45 -32.52
C SER A 32 0.56 17.19 -33.38
N ASN A 33 0.77 18.50 -33.55
CA ASN A 33 0.02 19.35 -34.48
C ASN A 33 0.47 19.16 -35.95
N SER A 34 1.56 18.44 -36.21
CA SER A 34 1.99 18.05 -37.55
C SER A 34 1.46 16.66 -37.88
N ALA A 35 0.73 16.50 -38.99
CA ALA A 35 0.23 15.21 -39.47
C ALA A 35 1.37 14.21 -39.79
N GLU A 36 2.53 14.74 -40.19
CA GLU A 36 3.68 13.96 -40.62
C GLU A 36 4.55 13.44 -39.46
N ARG A 37 4.37 13.93 -38.22
CA ARG A 37 5.31 13.60 -37.12
C ARG A 37 5.24 12.11 -36.74
N TYR A 38 4.06 11.55 -36.65
CA TYR A 38 3.83 10.15 -36.30
C TYR A 38 3.15 9.38 -37.42
N HIS A 39 3.54 9.69 -38.69
CA HIS A 39 3.02 8.95 -39.83
C HIS A 39 3.56 7.52 -39.85
N PRO A 40 2.74 6.49 -40.21
CA PRO A 40 3.16 5.10 -40.19
C PRO A 40 4.38 4.75 -41.08
N SER A 41 4.65 5.56 -42.12
CA SER A 41 5.82 5.37 -42.99
C SER A 41 7.15 5.81 -42.37
N LYS A 42 7.13 6.51 -41.23
CA LYS A 42 8.33 6.95 -40.56
C LYS A 42 8.91 5.88 -39.65
N ASP A 43 10.24 5.92 -39.51
CA ASP A 43 10.92 5.00 -38.59
C ASP A 43 10.41 5.19 -37.16
N SER A 44 9.98 4.08 -36.57
CA SER A 44 9.48 4.00 -35.21
C SER A 44 10.54 3.57 -34.18
N PHE A 45 11.80 3.45 -34.58
CA PHE A 45 12.86 2.95 -33.70
C PHE A 45 12.99 3.75 -32.41
N PHE A 46 13.03 5.10 -32.52
CA PHE A 46 13.10 5.97 -31.34
C PHE A 46 11.88 5.79 -30.42
N LEU A 47 10.69 5.69 -30.99
CA LEU A 47 9.46 5.49 -30.22
C LEU A 47 9.45 4.14 -29.50
N LYS A 48 9.92 3.09 -30.16
CA LYS A 48 10.08 1.76 -29.54
C LYS A 48 11.09 1.81 -28.40
N GLN A 49 12.23 2.46 -28.58
CA GLN A 49 13.23 2.65 -27.53
C GLN A 49 12.69 3.45 -26.36
N LEU A 50 11.90 4.49 -26.62
CA LEU A 50 11.24 5.27 -25.57
C LEU A 50 10.25 4.40 -24.77
N SER A 51 9.41 3.61 -25.44
CA SER A 51 8.49 2.66 -24.80
C SER A 51 9.24 1.69 -23.87
N VAL A 52 10.33 1.09 -24.36
CA VAL A 52 11.15 0.16 -23.58
C VAL A 52 11.76 0.85 -22.34
N LYS A 53 12.35 2.03 -22.52
CA LYS A 53 12.97 2.79 -21.41
C LYS A 53 11.95 3.17 -20.35
N VAL A 54 10.78 3.68 -20.75
CA VAL A 54 9.72 4.04 -19.83
C VAL A 54 9.21 2.80 -19.08
N SER A 55 8.99 1.69 -19.81
CA SER A 55 8.56 0.42 -19.21
C SER A 55 9.57 -0.08 -18.18
N PHE A 56 10.85 -0.06 -18.50
CA PHE A 56 11.93 -0.49 -17.61
C PHE A 56 12.03 0.40 -16.36
N SER A 57 11.95 1.72 -16.53
CA SER A 57 11.99 2.67 -15.40
C SER A 57 10.81 2.46 -14.44
N LEU A 58 9.61 2.29 -14.98
CA LEU A 58 8.41 2.02 -14.18
C LEU A 58 8.48 0.66 -13.48
N ALA A 59 8.97 -0.37 -14.17
CA ALA A 59 9.18 -1.69 -13.56
C ALA A 59 10.12 -1.61 -12.35
N GLY A 60 11.20 -0.83 -12.45
CA GLY A 60 12.12 -0.60 -11.34
C GLY A 60 11.47 0.08 -10.13
N VAL A 61 10.65 1.10 -10.36
CA VAL A 61 9.89 1.79 -9.29
C VAL A 61 8.90 0.81 -8.64
N TRP A 62 8.11 0.09 -9.42
CA TRP A 62 7.14 -0.89 -8.90
C TRP A 62 7.79 -2.03 -8.11
N ALA A 63 8.91 -2.55 -8.60
CA ALA A 63 9.65 -3.58 -7.87
C ALA A 63 10.14 -3.06 -6.52
N ARG A 64 10.64 -1.83 -6.47
CA ARG A 64 11.10 -1.21 -5.23
C ARG A 64 9.96 -0.96 -4.23
N GLU A 65 8.82 -0.44 -4.71
CA GLU A 65 7.63 -0.22 -3.87
C GLU A 65 7.09 -1.55 -3.34
N ARG A 66 7.07 -2.59 -4.18
CA ARG A 66 6.62 -3.93 -3.77
C ARG A 66 7.54 -4.53 -2.72
N ILE A 67 8.86 -4.40 -2.87
CA ILE A 67 9.84 -4.86 -1.87
C ILE A 67 9.63 -4.09 -0.56
N SER A 68 9.50 -2.78 -0.62
CA SER A 68 9.24 -1.93 0.57
C SER A 68 7.94 -2.33 1.25
N PHE A 69 6.86 -2.54 0.48
CA PHE A 69 5.58 -2.99 1.02
C PHE A 69 5.68 -4.34 1.74
N LEU A 70 6.31 -5.34 1.11
CA LEU A 70 6.49 -6.67 1.70
C LEU A 70 7.43 -6.67 2.91
N ALA A 71 8.36 -5.73 2.96
CA ALA A 71 9.27 -5.57 4.10
C ALA A 71 8.59 -4.96 5.33
N THR A 72 7.52 -4.15 5.15
CA THR A 72 6.90 -3.36 6.21
C THR A 72 5.45 -3.78 6.54
N ARG A 73 4.82 -4.61 5.71
CA ARG A 73 3.41 -5.00 5.85
C ARG A 73 3.24 -6.50 6.01
N ASP A 74 2.19 -6.87 6.73
CA ASP A 74 1.69 -8.25 6.76
C ASP A 74 0.86 -8.54 5.49
N PRO A 75 1.17 -9.62 4.76
CA PRO A 75 0.51 -9.88 3.47
C PRO A 75 -0.96 -10.29 3.58
N LEU A 76 -1.39 -10.80 4.75
CA LEU A 76 -2.77 -11.23 4.97
C LEU A 76 -3.67 -10.06 5.34
N THR A 77 -3.23 -9.26 6.32
CA THR A 77 -4.05 -8.21 6.93
C THR A 77 -3.76 -6.82 6.37
N LEU A 78 -2.65 -6.63 5.67
CA LEU A 78 -2.14 -5.36 5.16
C LEU A 78 -1.77 -4.34 6.26
N LEU A 79 -1.91 -4.69 7.52
CA LEU A 79 -1.36 -3.91 8.63
C LEU A 79 0.17 -3.87 8.56
N ARG A 80 0.79 -2.99 9.33
CA ARG A 80 2.25 -3.02 9.50
C ARG A 80 2.64 -4.34 10.16
N ASN A 81 3.79 -4.89 9.76
CA ASN A 81 4.28 -6.15 10.32
C ASN A 81 5.09 -5.93 11.61
N ARG A 82 5.50 -7.03 12.26
CA ARG A 82 6.29 -7.03 13.48
C ARG A 82 7.60 -6.25 13.33
N ARG A 83 8.31 -6.41 12.21
CA ARG A 83 9.58 -5.70 11.99
C ARG A 83 9.37 -4.18 11.99
N GLU A 84 8.35 -3.72 11.29
CA GLU A 84 7.99 -2.29 11.26
C GLU A 84 7.58 -1.78 12.65
N LEU A 85 6.94 -2.64 13.48
CA LEU A 85 6.63 -2.32 14.87
C LEU A 85 7.91 -2.07 15.68
N GLU A 86 8.88 -2.99 15.62
CA GLU A 86 10.13 -2.89 16.37
C GLU A 86 10.89 -1.60 16.02
N GLU A 87 11.06 -1.30 14.72
CA GLU A 87 11.72 -0.09 14.22
C GLU A 87 10.95 1.20 14.61
N THR A 88 9.62 1.16 14.53
CA THR A 88 8.76 2.30 14.87
C THR A 88 8.72 2.55 16.37
N LEU A 89 8.62 1.51 17.18
CA LEU A 89 8.55 1.62 18.65
C LEU A 89 9.80 2.29 19.22
N ASP A 90 10.99 1.88 18.77
CA ASP A 90 12.26 2.50 19.20
C ASP A 90 12.32 3.99 18.85
N SER A 91 11.85 4.34 17.66
CA SER A 91 11.76 5.73 17.19
C SER A 91 10.77 6.55 18.02
N GLU A 92 9.57 6.02 18.26
CA GLU A 92 8.52 6.68 19.04
C GLU A 92 8.93 6.84 20.50
N LEU A 93 9.49 5.82 21.14
CA LEU A 93 10.00 5.90 22.51
C LEU A 93 11.07 7.00 22.64
N SER A 94 12.00 7.06 21.68
CA SER A 94 13.04 8.09 21.66
C SER A 94 12.47 9.49 21.46
N ARG A 95 11.42 9.65 20.64
CA ARG A 95 10.74 10.91 20.39
C ARG A 95 9.99 11.38 21.63
N HIS A 96 9.16 10.51 22.20
CA HIS A 96 8.30 10.84 23.36
C HIS A 96 9.13 11.13 24.60
N ALA A 97 10.23 10.41 24.83
CA ALA A 97 11.15 10.70 25.93
C ALA A 97 11.76 12.12 25.83
N ARG A 98 12.11 12.57 24.62
CA ARG A 98 12.65 13.93 24.41
C ARG A 98 11.59 15.01 24.57
N GLN A 99 10.37 14.76 24.12
CA GLN A 99 9.25 15.73 24.16
C GLN A 99 8.50 15.69 25.49
N ARG A 100 8.76 14.72 26.35
CA ARG A 100 8.03 14.45 27.60
C ARG A 100 6.55 14.24 27.36
N GLU A 101 6.23 13.54 26.30
CA GLU A 101 4.85 13.20 25.89
C GLU A 101 4.59 11.72 26.18
N ASP A 102 3.31 11.41 26.39
CA ASP A 102 2.88 10.05 26.67
C ASP A 102 2.78 9.21 25.39
N LEU A 103 3.12 7.94 25.49
CA LEU A 103 2.92 6.93 24.44
C LEU A 103 2.26 5.72 25.10
N ALA A 104 1.07 5.35 24.67
CA ALA A 104 0.45 4.11 25.09
C ALA A 104 0.68 3.02 24.03
N VAL A 105 0.84 1.79 24.51
CA VAL A 105 0.96 0.59 23.67
C VAL A 105 -0.14 -0.36 24.09
N MET A 106 -0.97 -0.79 23.13
CA MET A 106 -2.02 -1.77 23.35
C MET A 106 -1.63 -3.08 22.66
N PHE A 107 -1.61 -4.16 23.42
CA PHE A 107 -1.40 -5.51 22.90
C PHE A 107 -2.73 -6.22 22.87
N ILE A 108 -3.07 -6.86 21.76
CA ILE A 108 -4.37 -7.48 21.50
C ILE A 108 -4.13 -8.91 21.04
N ASP A 109 -4.83 -9.85 21.64
CA ASP A 109 -4.84 -11.26 21.27
C ASP A 109 -6.27 -11.69 20.93
N CYS A 110 -6.46 -12.55 19.93
CA CYS A 110 -7.78 -13.01 19.55
C CYS A 110 -8.12 -14.29 20.30
N ASP A 111 -8.98 -14.17 21.31
CA ASP A 111 -9.43 -15.30 22.10
C ASP A 111 -9.98 -16.44 21.23
N ASP A 112 -9.61 -17.68 21.58
CA ASP A 112 -10.10 -18.90 20.94
C ASP A 112 -9.87 -18.99 19.40
N PHE A 113 -8.94 -18.21 18.83
CA PHE A 113 -8.67 -18.21 17.39
C PHE A 113 -8.36 -19.61 16.84
N LYS A 114 -7.66 -20.44 17.63
CA LYS A 114 -7.40 -21.83 17.26
C LYS A 114 -8.70 -22.62 17.07
N ILE A 115 -9.70 -22.41 17.92
CA ILE A 115 -11.00 -23.09 17.81
C ILE A 115 -11.71 -22.68 16.51
N VAL A 116 -11.59 -21.40 16.11
CA VAL A 116 -12.13 -20.94 14.83
C VAL A 116 -11.50 -21.70 13.66
N ASN A 117 -10.16 -21.82 13.65
CA ASN A 117 -9.45 -22.58 12.61
C ASN A 117 -9.83 -24.06 12.60
N ASP A 118 -9.85 -24.70 13.76
CA ASP A 118 -10.14 -26.14 13.90
C ASP A 118 -11.59 -26.46 13.51
N THR A 119 -12.53 -25.53 13.74
CA THR A 119 -13.97 -25.73 13.48
C THR A 119 -14.37 -25.35 12.04
N TYR A 120 -13.85 -24.23 11.53
CA TYR A 120 -14.32 -23.62 10.27
C TYR A 120 -13.25 -23.57 9.18
N GLY A 121 -12.05 -24.05 9.47
CA GLY A 121 -10.91 -24.06 8.53
C GLY A 121 -10.13 -22.76 8.49
N HIS A 122 -8.91 -22.84 7.93
CA HIS A 122 -7.97 -21.72 7.86
C HIS A 122 -8.48 -20.53 7.04
N ASP A 123 -9.27 -20.77 5.98
CA ASP A 123 -9.84 -19.68 5.17
C ASP A 123 -10.80 -18.79 5.98
N CYS A 124 -11.54 -19.41 6.93
CA CYS A 124 -12.39 -18.67 7.86
C CYS A 124 -11.54 -17.87 8.86
N GLY A 125 -10.50 -18.48 9.41
CA GLY A 125 -9.54 -17.80 10.29
C GLY A 125 -8.85 -16.61 9.61
N ASP A 126 -8.42 -16.77 8.36
CA ASP A 126 -7.84 -15.69 7.56
C ASP A 126 -8.83 -14.54 7.35
N SER A 127 -10.10 -14.86 7.09
CA SER A 127 -11.16 -13.86 6.95
C SER A 127 -11.44 -13.13 8.26
N TYR A 128 -11.41 -13.86 9.38
CA TYR A 128 -11.53 -13.29 10.73
C TYR A 128 -10.39 -12.31 11.03
N LEU A 129 -9.13 -12.68 10.79
CA LEU A 129 -7.97 -11.80 11.00
C LEU A 129 -8.02 -10.54 10.13
N LYS A 130 -8.47 -10.67 8.87
CA LYS A 130 -8.70 -9.50 7.99
C LYS A 130 -9.77 -8.57 8.54
N HIS A 131 -10.81 -9.13 9.14
CA HIS A 131 -11.90 -8.35 9.74
C HIS A 131 -11.41 -7.59 10.97
N VAL A 132 -10.68 -8.25 11.88
CA VAL A 132 -10.04 -7.59 13.03
C VAL A 132 -9.13 -6.46 12.57
N ALA A 133 -8.27 -6.72 11.59
CA ALA A 133 -7.36 -5.70 11.05
C ALA A 133 -8.09 -4.49 10.44
N TYR A 134 -9.19 -4.73 9.73
CA TYR A 134 -10.04 -3.67 9.19
C TYR A 134 -10.61 -2.80 10.31
N HIS A 135 -11.17 -3.40 11.36
CA HIS A 135 -11.72 -2.67 12.50
C HIS A 135 -10.66 -1.90 13.28
N LEU A 136 -9.48 -2.47 13.48
CA LEU A 136 -8.36 -1.75 14.10
C LEU A 136 -8.00 -0.48 13.32
N ASN A 137 -7.96 -0.56 11.98
CA ASN A 137 -7.71 0.63 11.15
C ASN A 137 -8.83 1.67 11.23
N GLU A 138 -10.10 1.24 11.31
CA GLU A 138 -11.25 2.16 11.39
C GLU A 138 -11.34 2.86 12.76
N LEU A 139 -10.96 2.15 13.84
CA LEU A 139 -11.05 2.66 15.21
C LEU A 139 -9.85 3.53 15.60
N THR A 140 -8.72 3.35 14.92
CA THR A 140 -7.49 4.11 15.18
C THR A 140 -7.50 5.44 14.41
N ARG A 141 -6.89 6.47 15.01
CA ARG A 141 -6.73 7.78 14.39
C ARG A 141 -5.59 7.73 13.36
N LYS A 142 -5.48 8.74 12.52
CA LYS A 142 -4.39 8.88 11.54
C LYS A 142 -2.99 8.91 12.18
N SER A 143 -2.91 9.34 13.44
CA SER A 143 -1.67 9.37 14.24
C SER A 143 -1.32 8.02 14.85
N ASP A 144 -2.30 7.14 15.01
CA ASP A 144 -2.16 5.85 15.67
C ASP A 144 -1.66 4.81 14.65
N LEU A 145 -0.97 3.80 15.13
CA LEU A 145 -0.33 2.84 14.23
C LEU A 145 -0.71 1.42 14.66
N ALA A 146 -1.39 0.70 13.76
CA ALA A 146 -1.78 -0.68 13.98
C ALA A 146 -0.83 -1.66 13.26
N PHE A 147 -0.50 -2.75 13.95
CA PHE A 147 0.45 -3.77 13.52
C PHE A 147 -0.13 -5.16 13.75
N ARG A 148 0.23 -6.11 12.89
CA ARG A 148 0.11 -7.53 13.19
C ARG A 148 1.43 -8.02 13.74
N PHE A 149 1.45 -8.47 15.00
CA PHE A 149 2.66 -8.89 15.68
C PHE A 149 3.04 -10.33 15.32
N ALA A 150 2.11 -11.26 15.50
CA ALA A 150 2.27 -12.67 15.12
C ALA A 150 0.88 -13.33 15.05
N GLY A 151 0.72 -14.37 14.28
CA GLY A 151 -0.50 -15.20 14.28
C GLY A 151 -1.80 -14.41 14.38
N ASP A 152 -2.39 -14.42 15.54
CA ASP A 152 -3.63 -13.76 15.97
C ASP A 152 -3.38 -12.56 16.90
N GLU A 153 -2.11 -12.18 17.08
CA GLU A 153 -1.69 -11.07 17.94
C GLU A 153 -1.54 -9.77 17.16
N PHE A 154 -2.08 -8.68 17.71
CA PHE A 154 -1.99 -7.33 17.14
C PHE A 154 -1.45 -6.35 18.17
N VAL A 155 -0.83 -5.28 17.68
CA VAL A 155 -0.33 -4.18 18.52
C VAL A 155 -0.81 -2.86 17.94
N VAL A 156 -1.21 -1.94 18.84
CA VAL A 156 -1.52 -0.56 18.45
C VAL A 156 -0.66 0.40 19.25
N LEU A 157 0.08 1.25 18.57
CA LEU A 157 0.80 2.38 19.18
C LEU A 157 -0.12 3.61 19.14
N LEU A 158 -0.26 4.26 20.30
CA LEU A 158 -1.14 5.41 20.53
C LEU A 158 -0.31 6.60 21.00
N PRO A 159 0.29 7.37 20.07
CA PRO A 159 1.04 8.58 20.42
C PRO A 159 0.15 9.61 21.12
N HIS A 160 0.72 10.32 22.10
CA HIS A 160 0.03 11.36 22.90
C HIS A 160 -1.19 10.85 23.65
N GLN A 161 -1.23 9.55 23.99
CA GLN A 161 -2.30 8.94 24.78
C GLN A 161 -1.75 8.38 26.09
N ARG A 162 -2.53 8.56 27.17
CA ARG A 162 -2.35 7.87 28.44
C ARG A 162 -3.23 6.62 28.50
N GLN A 163 -3.14 5.92 29.61
CA GLN A 163 -3.92 4.70 29.86
C GLN A 163 -5.43 4.93 29.63
N GLU A 164 -5.99 6.02 30.15
CA GLU A 164 -7.42 6.30 30.02
C GLU A 164 -7.86 6.42 28.55
N GLY A 165 -7.00 7.02 27.69
CA GLY A 165 -7.26 7.12 26.26
C GLY A 165 -7.16 5.76 25.55
N ALA A 166 -6.23 4.91 25.96
CA ALA A 166 -6.09 3.56 25.45
C ALA A 166 -7.28 2.66 25.85
N ASP A 167 -7.76 2.77 27.12
CA ASP A 167 -8.91 2.03 27.62
C ASP A 167 -10.20 2.35 26.86
N ILE A 168 -10.38 3.63 26.46
CA ILE A 168 -11.52 4.01 25.62
C ILE A 168 -11.46 3.34 24.24
N ILE A 169 -10.28 3.22 23.65
CA ILE A 169 -10.10 2.56 22.36
C ILE A 169 -10.29 1.06 22.51
N ALA A 170 -9.70 0.45 23.54
CA ALA A 170 -9.86 -0.97 23.85
C ALA A 170 -11.32 -1.38 24.03
N GLY A 171 -12.13 -0.54 24.67
CA GLY A 171 -13.57 -0.81 24.85
C GLY A 171 -14.41 -0.70 23.57
N ARG A 172 -13.83 -0.32 22.44
CA ARG A 172 -14.50 -0.23 21.13
C ARG A 172 -14.08 -1.36 20.17
N ILE A 173 -13.00 -2.04 20.49
CA ILE A 173 -12.48 -3.21 19.75
C ILE A 173 -13.25 -4.45 20.19
#